data_45940d1bf9bc75159dbb59a480027414
#
_entry.id   45940d1bf9bc75159dbb59a480027414
#
_cell.length_a   1.000
_cell.length_b   1.000
_cell.length_c   1.000
_cell.angle_alpha   90.00
_cell.angle_beta   90.00
_cell.angle_gamma   90.00
#
_symmetry.space_group_name_H-M   'P 1'
#
loop_
_entity.id
_entity.type
_entity.pdbx_description
1 polymer ?
#
loop_
_entity_poly.entity_id
_entity_poly.type
_entity_poly.pdbx_seq_one_letter_code
_entity_poly.pdbx_strand_id
1 'polypeptide(L)'
;MATTYLTLVNNVLNELNESELTASTFANSRGVQTAVKKFVLKAMHEIYSTLQEVPDLYISTKQDTQVGQRVYDLPTANSPQTGDAEYRKIDYDTFRIVPKELVTNGEFTSAITSWTTGSGSPAYNSGGNGRLRLNAAAAYQSLSTVKNVQYRLQVRLIDSSSSGGNLKVLVGTSAEASDVLNETLAVTDFGAGNILNTTFTATAATTFITLDNDNSTNLDVDYVRISEDTGIKKLKYITYDNWASRFLETDLENSSEHYGLPELVYTTQDKKFGLHPIPDKDTYTVEYEYWKVHTDLSAATDTMDLNDRFKDVIITRAKYYTYVLRSDPQAAQMALAEYKLQLQILRSEYINTKAYMRDTRVHVNA
;
A
#
# COMPACT_ATOMS: atom_id res chain seq x y z
N MET A 1 17.57 -10.89 -7.45
CA MET A 1 17.94 -10.53 -6.06
C MET A 1 18.07 -9.03 -5.99
N ALA A 2 17.59 -8.41 -4.91
CA ALA A 2 17.71 -6.97 -4.76
C ALA A 2 19.19 -6.56 -4.63
N THR A 3 19.60 -5.54 -5.38
CA THR A 3 20.98 -5.04 -5.35
C THR A 3 21.22 -4.26 -4.07
N THR A 4 22.19 -4.71 -3.25
CA THR A 4 22.53 -4.07 -1.98
C THR A 4 23.49 -2.90 -2.15
N TYR A 5 23.56 -2.01 -1.15
CA TYR A 5 24.53 -0.91 -1.13
C TYR A 5 25.98 -1.41 -1.23
N LEU A 6 26.29 -2.49 -0.50
CA LEU A 6 27.61 -3.15 -0.61
C LEU A 6 27.90 -3.59 -2.04
N THR A 7 26.93 -4.19 -2.72
CA THR A 7 27.08 -4.64 -4.11
C THR A 7 27.32 -3.47 -5.06
N LEU A 8 26.59 -2.37 -4.92
CA LEU A 8 26.79 -1.17 -5.74
C LEU A 8 28.20 -0.59 -5.56
N VAL A 9 28.65 -0.47 -4.31
CA VAL A 9 29.98 0.05 -3.99
C VAL A 9 31.08 -0.87 -4.54
N ASN A 10 30.96 -2.18 -4.36
CA ASN A 10 31.95 -3.14 -4.84
C ASN A 10 32.02 -3.19 -6.37
N ASN A 11 30.90 -3.07 -7.07
CA ASN A 11 30.92 -2.98 -8.53
C ASN A 11 31.73 -1.76 -9.02
N VAL A 12 31.57 -0.60 -8.35
CA VAL A 12 32.42 0.58 -8.68
C VAL A 12 33.89 0.34 -8.32
N LEU A 13 34.18 -0.24 -7.16
CA LEU A 13 35.56 -0.53 -6.72
C LEU A 13 36.26 -1.51 -7.68
N ASN A 14 35.58 -2.55 -8.12
CA ASN A 14 36.10 -3.54 -9.06
C ASN A 14 36.50 -2.91 -10.39
N GLU A 15 35.66 -2.04 -10.93
CA GLU A 15 36.00 -1.34 -12.18
C GLU A 15 37.19 -0.36 -12.04
N LEU A 16 37.52 0.03 -10.82
CA LEU A 16 38.63 0.89 -10.49
C LEU A 16 39.92 0.10 -10.09
N ASN A 17 39.86 -1.23 -10.13
CA ASN A 17 40.88 -2.14 -9.59
C ASN A 17 41.22 -1.86 -8.11
N GLU A 18 40.22 -1.52 -7.31
CA GLU A 18 40.36 -1.35 -5.87
C GLU A 18 39.86 -2.57 -5.12
N SER A 19 40.32 -2.74 -3.88
CA SER A 19 39.90 -3.86 -3.03
C SER A 19 38.41 -3.74 -2.64
N GLU A 20 37.68 -4.84 -2.78
CA GLU A 20 36.29 -4.92 -2.35
C GLU A 20 36.13 -4.76 -0.83
N LEU A 21 34.97 -4.27 -0.45
CA LEU A 21 34.52 -4.24 0.94
C LEU A 21 33.72 -5.52 1.27
N THR A 22 33.85 -5.97 2.51
CA THR A 22 33.01 -7.01 3.09
C THR A 22 31.94 -6.35 3.98
N ALA A 23 30.91 -7.07 4.38
CA ALA A 23 29.89 -6.55 5.30
C ALA A 23 30.52 -6.03 6.63
N SER A 24 31.58 -6.70 7.11
CA SER A 24 32.31 -6.30 8.33
C SER A 24 33.21 -5.07 8.17
N THR A 25 33.77 -4.85 6.98
CA THR A 25 34.66 -3.72 6.69
C THR A 25 33.91 -2.49 6.15
N PHE A 26 32.65 -2.66 5.75
CA PHE A 26 31.85 -1.61 5.12
C PHE A 26 31.70 -0.36 6.00
N ALA A 27 31.43 -0.53 7.29
CA ALA A 27 31.31 0.59 8.24
C ALA A 27 32.64 1.34 8.44
N ASN A 28 33.78 0.62 8.37
CA ASN A 28 35.12 1.13 8.65
C ASN A 28 35.92 1.43 7.37
N SER A 29 35.26 1.63 6.25
CA SER A 29 35.89 1.97 4.96
C SER A 29 36.77 3.23 5.05
N ARG A 30 37.88 3.30 4.29
CA ARG A 30 38.84 4.41 4.28
C ARG A 30 39.20 4.86 2.88
N GLY A 31 39.71 6.08 2.75
CA GLY A 31 40.24 6.61 1.51
C GLY A 31 39.23 6.55 0.35
N VAL A 32 39.64 5.94 -0.76
CA VAL A 32 38.81 5.81 -1.98
C VAL A 32 37.49 5.06 -1.72
N GLN A 33 37.51 4.02 -0.89
CA GLN A 33 36.31 3.25 -0.55
C GLN A 33 35.25 4.12 0.09
N THR A 34 35.62 5.02 1.03
CA THR A 34 34.70 5.97 1.64
C THR A 34 34.16 6.98 0.62
N ALA A 35 35.01 7.45 -0.29
CA ALA A 35 34.60 8.35 -1.36
C ALA A 35 33.59 7.69 -2.31
N VAL A 36 33.83 6.45 -2.72
CA VAL A 36 32.92 5.67 -3.59
C VAL A 36 31.56 5.48 -2.93
N LYS A 37 31.49 5.16 -1.64
CA LYS A 37 30.22 5.11 -0.91
C LYS A 37 29.44 6.42 -1.06
N LYS A 38 30.07 7.55 -0.80
CA LYS A 38 29.42 8.88 -0.94
C LYS A 38 29.00 9.15 -2.39
N PHE A 39 29.79 8.71 -3.36
CA PHE A 39 29.47 8.92 -4.78
C PHE A 39 28.32 8.05 -5.27
N VAL A 40 28.18 6.85 -4.75
CA VAL A 40 26.99 6.01 -5.01
C VAL A 40 25.72 6.70 -4.49
N LEU A 41 25.72 7.21 -3.26
CA LEU A 41 24.58 7.99 -2.72
C LEU A 41 24.32 9.25 -3.56
N LYS A 42 25.36 10.01 -3.89
CA LYS A 42 25.21 11.21 -4.73
C LYS A 42 24.63 10.88 -6.10
N ALA A 43 25.07 9.77 -6.71
CA ALA A 43 24.54 9.32 -7.99
C ALA A 43 23.06 8.94 -7.88
N MET A 44 22.67 8.24 -6.83
CA MET A 44 21.26 7.92 -6.54
C MET A 44 20.42 9.18 -6.42
N HIS A 45 20.79 10.12 -5.56
CA HIS A 45 20.08 11.38 -5.37
C HIS A 45 19.89 12.14 -6.69
N GLU A 46 20.92 12.19 -7.54
CA GLU A 46 20.85 12.84 -8.83
C GLU A 46 19.90 12.14 -9.79
N ILE A 47 19.94 10.83 -9.85
CA ILE A 47 19.04 10.02 -10.70
C ILE A 47 17.60 10.22 -10.25
N TYR A 48 17.31 10.05 -8.97
CA TYR A 48 15.96 10.25 -8.45
C TYR A 48 15.48 11.71 -8.57
N SER A 49 16.37 12.70 -8.44
CA SER A 49 15.98 14.11 -8.66
C SER A 49 15.64 14.39 -10.12
N THR A 50 16.30 13.70 -11.05
CA THR A 50 16.09 13.85 -12.49
C THR A 50 14.85 13.11 -12.99
N LEU A 51 14.50 11.99 -12.35
CA LEU A 51 13.32 11.20 -12.65
C LEU A 51 12.20 11.59 -11.69
N GLN A 52 11.22 12.36 -12.18
CA GLN A 52 10.14 12.86 -11.31
C GLN A 52 9.14 11.78 -10.90
N GLU A 53 8.89 10.81 -11.77
CA GLU A 53 7.88 9.76 -11.61
C GLU A 53 8.53 8.40 -11.85
N VAL A 54 9.11 7.84 -10.79
CA VAL A 54 9.72 6.51 -10.83
C VAL A 54 8.65 5.48 -10.46
N PRO A 55 8.30 4.53 -11.34
CA PRO A 55 7.26 3.54 -11.06
C PRO A 55 7.54 2.70 -9.80
N ASP A 56 8.81 2.40 -9.52
CA ASP A 56 9.23 1.62 -8.35
C ASP A 56 8.99 2.37 -7.02
N LEU A 57 8.79 3.70 -7.08
CA LEU A 57 8.45 4.54 -5.92
C LEU A 57 6.95 4.86 -5.81
N TYR A 58 6.13 4.33 -6.72
CA TYR A 58 4.69 4.57 -6.74
C TYR A 58 3.98 3.58 -5.82
N ILE A 59 3.36 4.09 -4.78
CA ILE A 59 2.69 3.29 -3.74
C ILE A 59 1.30 3.84 -3.43
N SER A 60 0.46 3.00 -2.86
CA SER A 60 -0.87 3.39 -2.38
C SER A 60 -0.87 3.55 -0.87
N THR A 61 -1.72 4.43 -0.37
CA THR A 61 -2.00 4.59 1.06
C THR A 61 -3.49 4.73 1.31
N LYS A 62 -3.88 4.51 2.57
CA LYS A 62 -5.26 4.58 3.05
C LYS A 62 -5.33 5.42 4.31
N GLN A 63 -6.35 6.26 4.40
CA GLN A 63 -6.61 7.06 5.58
C GLN A 63 -8.10 7.06 5.91
N ASP A 64 -8.42 6.68 7.14
CA ASP A 64 -9.80 6.68 7.61
C ASP A 64 -10.32 8.10 7.78
N THR A 65 -11.57 8.32 7.41
CA THR A 65 -12.25 9.58 7.66
C THR A 65 -12.72 9.67 9.11
N GLN A 66 -12.92 10.90 9.57
CA GLN A 66 -13.57 11.19 10.85
C GLN A 66 -14.72 12.17 10.61
N VAL A 67 -15.82 11.95 11.32
CA VAL A 67 -16.98 12.84 11.24
C VAL A 67 -16.59 14.27 11.57
N GLY A 68 -16.96 15.22 10.71
CA GLY A 68 -16.66 16.62 10.92
C GLY A 68 -15.21 17.04 10.66
N GLN A 69 -14.32 16.12 10.31
CA GLN A 69 -12.94 16.44 9.95
C GLN A 69 -12.83 16.73 8.47
N ARG A 70 -12.43 17.95 8.15
CA ARG A 70 -12.28 18.42 6.76
C ARG A 70 -10.91 18.15 6.18
N VAL A 71 -9.85 18.30 6.97
CA VAL A 71 -8.45 18.33 6.50
C VAL A 71 -7.67 17.17 7.09
N TYR A 72 -6.87 16.52 6.26
CA TYR A 72 -6.10 15.33 6.58
C TYR A 72 -4.64 15.52 6.20
N ASP A 73 -3.73 14.93 6.97
CA ASP A 73 -2.29 14.98 6.71
C ASP A 73 -1.92 14.11 5.51
N LEU A 74 -1.02 14.59 4.66
CA LEU A 74 -0.36 13.76 3.66
C LEU A 74 0.76 12.94 4.32
N PRO A 75 1.17 11.79 3.76
CA PRO A 75 2.24 10.97 4.30
C PRO A 75 3.55 11.78 4.42
N THR A 76 4.06 11.93 5.64
CA THR A 76 5.32 12.61 5.93
C THR A 76 6.21 11.69 6.76
N ALA A 77 7.51 12.00 6.87
CA ALA A 77 8.43 11.23 7.70
C ALA A 77 7.98 11.10 9.17
N ASN A 78 7.12 12.00 9.64
CA ASN A 78 6.54 12.03 10.98
C ASN A 78 5.03 11.75 10.96
N SER A 79 4.51 11.16 9.90
CA SER A 79 3.09 10.84 9.81
C SER A 79 2.67 9.89 10.93
N PRO A 80 1.52 10.12 11.60
CA PRO A 80 0.98 9.19 12.57
C PRO A 80 0.50 7.86 11.95
N GLN A 81 0.46 7.76 10.62
CA GLN A 81 0.16 6.52 9.92
C GLN A 81 1.43 5.66 9.88
N THR A 82 1.48 4.67 10.73
CA THR A 82 2.60 3.72 10.82
C THR A 82 2.79 2.96 9.50
N GLY A 83 3.93 3.16 8.86
CA GLY A 83 4.35 2.44 7.67
C GLY A 83 4.38 3.24 6.38
N ASP A 84 3.81 4.44 6.36
CA ASP A 84 3.83 5.29 5.17
C ASP A 84 5.18 6.00 5.02
N ALA A 85 5.76 5.91 3.82
CA ALA A 85 6.93 6.69 3.47
C ALA A 85 6.53 8.13 3.11
N GLU A 86 7.44 9.09 3.35
CA GLU A 86 7.22 10.49 2.98
C GLU A 86 6.88 10.63 1.49
N TYR A 87 5.84 11.41 1.18
CA TYR A 87 5.48 11.68 -0.20
C TYR A 87 6.43 12.68 -0.88
N ARG A 88 6.73 12.41 -2.13
CA ARG A 88 7.41 13.33 -3.04
C ARG A 88 6.41 14.06 -3.95
N LYS A 89 5.48 13.31 -4.51
CA LYS A 89 4.44 13.80 -5.42
C LYS A 89 3.17 13.00 -5.19
N ILE A 90 2.05 13.68 -5.08
CA ILE A 90 0.72 13.07 -4.96
C ILE A 90 0.08 12.95 -6.33
N ASP A 91 -0.56 11.81 -6.59
CA ASP A 91 -1.41 11.61 -7.77
C ASP A 91 -2.89 11.89 -7.40
N TYR A 92 -3.29 13.14 -7.55
CA TYR A 92 -4.66 13.57 -7.20
C TYR A 92 -5.77 12.92 -8.04
N ASP A 93 -5.44 12.33 -9.18
CA ASP A 93 -6.40 11.63 -10.02
C ASP A 93 -6.78 10.24 -9.46
N THR A 94 -6.07 9.76 -8.47
CA THR A 94 -6.28 8.43 -7.89
C THR A 94 -7.13 8.44 -6.62
N PHE A 95 -7.41 9.62 -6.07
CA PHE A 95 -8.21 9.74 -4.86
C PHE A 95 -9.58 9.11 -5.01
N ARG A 96 -9.91 8.22 -4.09
CA ARG A 96 -11.21 7.53 -4.02
C ARG A 96 -11.64 7.33 -2.59
N ILE A 97 -12.93 7.39 -2.37
CA ILE A 97 -13.57 6.92 -1.15
C ILE A 97 -13.86 5.44 -1.33
N VAL A 98 -13.41 4.65 -0.39
CA VAL A 98 -13.73 3.22 -0.27
C VAL A 98 -14.43 2.98 1.06
N PRO A 99 -15.35 2.02 1.13
CA PRO A 99 -15.94 1.63 2.42
C PRO A 99 -14.83 1.11 3.35
N LYS A 100 -14.86 1.53 4.61
CA LYS A 100 -13.91 1.07 5.62
C LYS A 100 -14.11 -0.41 5.91
N GLU A 101 -13.01 -1.15 5.95
CA GLU A 101 -13.01 -2.54 6.40
C GLU A 101 -13.28 -2.60 7.91
N LEU A 102 -14.31 -3.34 8.31
CA LEU A 102 -14.70 -3.46 9.71
C LEU A 102 -14.03 -4.63 10.43
N VAL A 103 -13.61 -5.66 9.69
CA VAL A 103 -12.96 -6.83 10.25
C VAL A 103 -11.51 -6.52 10.56
N THR A 104 -11.12 -6.64 11.81
CA THR A 104 -9.72 -6.50 12.21
C THR A 104 -9.00 -7.83 12.00
N ASN A 105 -7.82 -7.80 11.39
CA ASN A 105 -7.04 -9.00 11.06
C ASN A 105 -7.85 -10.04 10.26
N GLY A 106 -8.63 -9.59 9.29
CA GLY A 106 -9.39 -10.47 8.43
C GLY A 106 -8.55 -11.23 7.40
N GLU A 107 -7.31 -10.83 7.16
CA GLU A 107 -6.33 -11.47 6.24
C GLU A 107 -5.42 -12.48 6.97
N PHE A 108 -5.51 -12.62 8.28
CA PHE A 108 -4.76 -13.56 9.11
C PHE A 108 -3.23 -13.59 8.86
N THR A 109 -2.61 -12.46 8.61
CA THR A 109 -1.21 -12.38 8.09
C THR A 109 -0.15 -12.95 9.04
N SER A 110 -0.36 -12.91 10.34
CA SER A 110 0.65 -13.36 11.33
C SER A 110 0.10 -14.19 12.49
N ALA A 111 -1.19 -14.11 12.76
CA ALA A 111 -1.87 -14.78 13.87
C ALA A 111 -3.39 -14.68 13.69
N ILE A 112 -4.16 -15.21 14.64
CA ILE A 112 -5.62 -15.04 14.72
C ILE A 112 -6.02 -13.99 15.79
N THR A 113 -5.15 -13.02 16.05
CA THR A 113 -5.44 -11.92 16.98
C THR A 113 -6.70 -11.18 16.55
N SER A 114 -7.45 -10.65 17.51
CA SER A 114 -8.75 -9.99 17.33
C SER A 114 -9.92 -10.94 17.03
N TRP A 115 -9.67 -12.23 16.84
CA TRP A 115 -10.70 -13.27 16.76
C TRP A 115 -10.82 -14.00 18.09
N THR A 116 -12.04 -14.12 18.59
CA THR A 116 -12.34 -14.80 19.84
C THR A 116 -12.79 -16.23 19.55
N THR A 117 -12.33 -17.18 20.36
CA THR A 117 -12.78 -18.58 20.28
C THR A 117 -14.24 -18.67 20.73
N GLY A 118 -15.10 -19.21 19.88
CA GLY A 118 -16.48 -19.58 20.22
C GLY A 118 -16.51 -21.00 20.79
N SER A 119 -16.13 -21.96 19.98
CA SER A 119 -16.03 -23.37 20.36
C SER A 119 -14.75 -23.99 19.83
N GLY A 120 -14.36 -25.15 20.36
CA GLY A 120 -13.17 -25.88 19.91
C GLY A 120 -11.87 -25.12 20.10
N SER A 121 -10.94 -25.28 19.17
CA SER A 121 -9.61 -24.65 19.20
C SER A 121 -9.25 -24.10 17.81
N PRO A 122 -9.73 -22.91 17.45
CA PRO A 122 -9.28 -22.22 16.25
C PRO A 122 -7.76 -22.03 16.27
N ALA A 123 -7.08 -22.22 15.14
CA ALA A 123 -5.64 -22.15 15.06
C ALA A 123 -5.18 -21.25 13.90
N TYR A 124 -4.00 -20.68 14.03
CA TYR A 124 -3.31 -20.02 12.94
C TYR A 124 -2.59 -21.07 12.07
N ASN A 125 -2.78 -20.97 10.76
CA ASN A 125 -2.04 -21.77 9.79
C ASN A 125 -1.15 -20.84 8.95
N SER A 126 0.17 -21.02 9.05
CA SER A 126 1.17 -20.21 8.32
C SER A 126 1.28 -20.55 6.83
N GLY A 127 0.49 -21.49 6.30
CA GLY A 127 0.46 -21.79 4.87
C GLY A 127 -0.03 -20.61 4.04
N GLY A 128 0.62 -20.35 2.90
CA GLY A 128 0.31 -19.19 2.06
C GLY A 128 0.68 -17.86 2.75
N ASN A 129 -0.25 -16.91 2.80
CA ASN A 129 -0.06 -15.62 3.47
C ASN A 129 -0.58 -15.61 4.94
N GLY A 130 -0.90 -16.79 5.47
CA GLY A 130 -1.59 -16.96 6.75
C GLY A 130 -3.08 -17.24 6.57
N ARG A 131 -3.66 -18.03 7.49
CA ARG A 131 -5.06 -18.46 7.44
C ARG A 131 -5.60 -18.73 8.83
N LEU A 132 -6.91 -18.61 8.99
CA LEU A 132 -7.63 -19.14 10.15
C LEU A 132 -8.01 -20.58 9.86
N ARG A 133 -7.50 -21.51 10.67
CA ARG A 133 -7.87 -22.94 10.61
C ARG A 133 -8.94 -23.27 11.64
N LEU A 134 -9.99 -23.90 11.17
CA LEU A 134 -11.10 -24.41 11.97
C LEU A 134 -11.20 -25.93 11.82
N ASN A 135 -11.21 -26.65 12.96
CA ASN A 135 -11.39 -28.09 13.04
C ASN A 135 -12.32 -28.39 14.22
N ALA A 136 -13.57 -28.72 13.95
CA ALA A 136 -14.65 -28.79 14.96
C ALA A 136 -14.56 -27.57 15.91
N ALA A 137 -14.49 -26.36 15.32
CA ALA A 137 -14.20 -25.12 16.04
C ALA A 137 -14.92 -23.94 15.41
N ALA A 138 -15.24 -22.95 16.26
CA ALA A 138 -15.79 -21.67 15.86
C ALA A 138 -14.93 -20.50 16.35
N ALA A 139 -14.86 -19.45 15.52
CA ALA A 139 -14.24 -18.19 15.87
C ALA A 139 -15.18 -17.03 15.50
N TYR A 140 -15.21 -15.99 16.33
CA TYR A 140 -16.06 -14.83 16.08
C TYR A 140 -15.34 -13.52 16.35
N GLN A 141 -15.88 -12.44 15.77
CA GLN A 141 -15.46 -11.07 16.04
C GLN A 141 -16.68 -10.15 16.16
N SER A 142 -16.63 -9.20 17.10
CA SER A 142 -17.63 -8.14 17.21
C SER A 142 -17.25 -6.96 16.32
N LEU A 143 -18.21 -6.41 15.61
CA LEU A 143 -18.08 -5.30 14.68
C LEU A 143 -18.92 -4.13 15.12
N SER A 144 -18.40 -2.91 14.98
CA SER A 144 -19.20 -1.69 15.14
C SER A 144 -19.95 -1.45 13.83
N THR A 145 -21.26 -1.49 13.88
CA THR A 145 -22.14 -1.33 12.72
C THR A 145 -23.16 -0.21 12.95
N VAL A 146 -23.78 0.26 11.88
CA VAL A 146 -24.88 1.22 11.96
C VAL A 146 -26.19 0.50 11.63
N LYS A 147 -27.17 0.60 12.53
CA LYS A 147 -28.47 -0.04 12.34
C LYS A 147 -29.14 0.40 11.02
N ASN A 148 -29.74 -0.56 10.31
CA ASN A 148 -30.39 -0.39 9.01
C ASN A 148 -29.44 -0.03 7.85
N VAL A 149 -28.14 -0.12 8.03
CA VAL A 149 -27.16 0.00 6.96
C VAL A 149 -26.83 -1.37 6.39
N GLN A 150 -26.71 -1.44 5.07
CA GLN A 150 -26.33 -2.66 4.35
C GLN A 150 -24.82 -2.79 4.28
N TYR A 151 -24.32 -4.00 4.58
CA TYR A 151 -22.92 -4.36 4.56
C TYR A 151 -22.69 -5.49 3.58
N ARG A 152 -21.55 -5.47 2.91
CA ARG A 152 -21.04 -6.54 2.06
C ARG A 152 -20.13 -7.42 2.86
N LEU A 153 -20.37 -8.73 2.82
CA LEU A 153 -19.56 -9.77 3.45
C LEU A 153 -18.89 -10.59 2.37
N GLN A 154 -17.58 -10.74 2.48
CA GLN A 154 -16.78 -11.64 1.65
C GLN A 154 -15.98 -12.58 2.55
N VAL A 155 -16.09 -13.88 2.30
CA VAL A 155 -15.31 -14.93 2.98
C VAL A 155 -14.70 -15.82 1.92
N ARG A 156 -13.39 -16.01 1.98
CA ARG A 156 -12.68 -16.96 1.11
C ARG A 156 -12.24 -18.16 1.91
N LEU A 157 -12.74 -19.31 1.50
CA LEU A 157 -12.35 -20.60 2.03
C LEU A 157 -11.36 -21.26 1.08
N ILE A 158 -10.24 -21.73 1.61
CA ILE A 158 -9.26 -22.55 0.88
C ILE A 158 -9.29 -23.94 1.49
N ASP A 159 -9.43 -24.95 0.66
CA ASP A 159 -9.39 -26.35 1.13
C ASP A 159 -7.99 -26.72 1.61
N SER A 160 -7.91 -27.36 2.74
CA SER A 160 -6.63 -27.69 3.37
C SER A 160 -6.23 -29.14 3.36
N SER A 161 -7.10 -30.14 3.28
CA SER A 161 -6.63 -31.52 3.36
C SER A 161 -7.63 -32.67 3.14
N SER A 162 -8.91 -32.41 2.98
CA SER A 162 -9.87 -33.47 2.77
C SER A 162 -11.12 -32.97 2.05
N SER A 163 -11.59 -33.79 1.13
CA SER A 163 -12.85 -33.54 0.43
C SER A 163 -14.03 -33.53 1.42
N GLY A 164 -14.71 -32.42 1.43
CA GLY A 164 -15.97 -32.24 2.13
C GLY A 164 -15.86 -31.60 3.51
N GLY A 165 -16.47 -30.47 3.64
CA GLY A 165 -16.67 -29.71 4.86
C GLY A 165 -17.54 -28.52 4.56
N ASN A 166 -18.28 -28.06 5.55
CA ASN A 166 -19.14 -26.89 5.42
C ASN A 166 -18.70 -25.85 6.45
N LEU A 167 -18.31 -24.69 5.96
CA LEU A 167 -18.14 -23.53 6.81
C LEU A 167 -19.48 -22.81 6.94
N LYS A 168 -20.00 -22.72 8.15
CA LYS A 168 -21.13 -21.85 8.45
C LYS A 168 -20.60 -20.44 8.69
N VAL A 169 -21.19 -19.49 8.01
CA VAL A 169 -20.91 -18.06 8.17
C VAL A 169 -22.16 -17.42 8.73
N LEU A 170 -22.08 -17.05 10.00
CA LEU A 170 -23.21 -16.53 10.76
C LEU A 170 -23.00 -15.06 11.04
N VAL A 171 -24.05 -14.26 10.90
CA VAL A 171 -24.06 -12.85 11.32
C VAL A 171 -25.26 -12.67 12.26
N GLY A 172 -24.98 -12.07 13.42
CA GLY A 172 -26.04 -11.90 14.41
C GLY A 172 -25.77 -10.79 15.40
N THR A 173 -26.71 -10.61 16.32
CA THR A 173 -26.65 -9.58 17.38
C THR A 173 -25.85 -10.02 18.61
N SER A 174 -25.45 -11.27 18.66
CA SER A 174 -24.54 -11.85 19.66
C SER A 174 -23.59 -12.86 19.01
N ALA A 175 -22.56 -13.27 19.73
CA ALA A 175 -21.65 -14.32 19.29
C ALA A 175 -22.43 -15.60 18.97
N GLU A 176 -22.08 -16.25 17.85
CA GLU A 176 -22.70 -17.49 17.35
C GLU A 176 -24.19 -17.38 16.98
N ALA A 177 -24.78 -16.20 17.07
CA ALA A 177 -26.16 -15.98 16.60
C ALA A 177 -26.19 -15.85 15.07
N SER A 178 -27.34 -16.24 14.52
CA SER A 178 -27.61 -16.23 13.07
C SER A 178 -28.89 -15.48 12.71
N ASP A 179 -29.29 -14.53 13.57
CA ASP A 179 -30.53 -13.77 13.45
C ASP A 179 -30.51 -12.73 12.32
N VAL A 180 -29.34 -12.44 11.74
CA VAL A 180 -29.16 -11.51 10.62
C VAL A 180 -28.81 -12.25 9.33
N LEU A 181 -27.86 -13.20 9.37
CA LEU A 181 -27.45 -14.00 8.22
C LEU A 181 -27.03 -15.40 8.67
N ASN A 182 -27.39 -16.41 7.87
CA ASN A 182 -26.96 -17.79 8.04
C ASN A 182 -26.65 -18.40 6.68
N GLU A 183 -25.36 -18.42 6.33
CA GLU A 183 -24.89 -18.94 5.06
C GLU A 183 -23.97 -20.13 5.28
N THR A 184 -23.96 -21.05 4.33
CA THR A 184 -23.09 -22.22 4.35
C THR A 184 -22.23 -22.24 3.10
N LEU A 185 -20.92 -22.20 3.29
CA LEU A 185 -19.93 -22.30 2.23
C LEU A 185 -19.39 -23.73 2.20
N ALA A 186 -19.83 -24.49 1.21
CA ALA A 186 -19.42 -25.89 1.05
C ALA A 186 -18.07 -25.98 0.32
N VAL A 187 -17.22 -26.89 0.76
CA VAL A 187 -16.02 -27.32 0.03
C VAL A 187 -16.41 -28.53 -0.84
N THR A 188 -16.51 -28.30 -2.14
CA THR A 188 -16.90 -29.33 -3.10
C THR A 188 -15.73 -30.04 -3.75
N ASP A 189 -14.61 -29.35 -3.95
CA ASP A 189 -13.43 -29.85 -4.66
C ASP A 189 -12.14 -29.52 -3.94
N PHE A 190 -11.23 -30.48 -3.90
CA PHE A 190 -9.88 -30.33 -3.34
C PHE A 190 -9.08 -29.27 -4.11
N GLY A 191 -8.63 -28.23 -3.41
CA GLY A 191 -7.76 -27.17 -3.97
C GLY A 191 -8.48 -26.04 -4.72
N ALA A 192 -9.81 -26.08 -4.84
CA ALA A 192 -10.59 -24.96 -5.38
C ALA A 192 -11.06 -24.05 -4.23
N GLY A 193 -10.54 -22.84 -4.17
CA GLY A 193 -11.01 -21.85 -3.19
C GLY A 193 -12.44 -21.43 -3.48
N ASN A 194 -13.33 -21.53 -2.50
CA ASN A 194 -14.70 -21.04 -2.58
C ASN A 194 -14.79 -19.64 -1.95
N ILE A 195 -15.57 -18.76 -2.57
CA ILE A 195 -15.80 -17.40 -2.09
C ILE A 195 -17.29 -17.21 -1.85
N LEU A 196 -17.64 -16.87 -0.60
CA LEU A 196 -18.94 -16.30 -0.28
C LEU A 196 -18.86 -14.79 -0.52
N ASN A 197 -19.80 -14.25 -1.29
CA ASN A 197 -19.97 -12.81 -1.47
C ASN A 197 -21.46 -12.52 -1.35
N THR A 198 -21.86 -11.97 -0.21
CA THR A 198 -23.25 -11.71 0.12
C THR A 198 -23.38 -10.36 0.81
N THR A 199 -24.61 -9.92 1.06
CA THR A 199 -24.90 -8.70 1.80
C THR A 199 -25.84 -8.99 2.96
N PHE A 200 -25.73 -8.21 4.03
CA PHE A 200 -26.65 -8.24 5.15
C PHE A 200 -26.97 -6.82 5.62
N THR A 201 -28.11 -6.64 6.26
CA THR A 201 -28.48 -5.36 6.88
C THR A 201 -28.31 -5.48 8.38
N ALA A 202 -27.50 -4.61 8.98
CA ALA A 202 -27.29 -4.62 10.42
C ALA A 202 -28.58 -4.21 11.16
N THR A 203 -28.92 -4.96 12.17
CA THR A 203 -30.14 -4.72 13.01
C THR A 203 -29.81 -3.98 14.30
N ALA A 204 -28.52 -3.89 14.66
CA ALA A 204 -28.01 -3.26 15.88
C ALA A 204 -26.74 -2.44 15.61
N ALA A 205 -26.28 -1.69 16.61
CA ALA A 205 -25.02 -0.94 16.57
C ALA A 205 -23.79 -1.84 16.73
N THR A 206 -23.98 -3.07 17.21
CA THR A 206 -22.94 -4.11 17.29
C THR A 206 -23.45 -5.36 16.59
N THR A 207 -22.64 -5.87 15.69
CA THR A 207 -22.91 -7.09 14.93
C THR A 207 -21.75 -8.06 15.13
N PHE A 208 -22.04 -9.34 15.23
CA PHE A 208 -21.03 -10.39 15.36
C PHE A 208 -20.97 -11.18 14.05
N ILE A 209 -19.76 -11.40 13.56
CA ILE A 209 -19.47 -12.37 12.53
C ILE A 209 -18.92 -13.63 13.20
N THR A 210 -19.48 -14.78 12.89
CA THR A 210 -18.99 -16.09 13.38
C THR A 210 -18.71 -16.99 12.20
N LEU A 211 -17.55 -17.61 12.24
CA LEU A 211 -17.12 -18.68 11.34
C LEU A 211 -17.15 -19.98 12.13
N ASP A 212 -17.96 -20.93 11.72
CA ASP A 212 -18.18 -22.19 12.46
C ASP A 212 -17.99 -23.39 11.55
N ASN A 213 -17.17 -24.33 12.01
CA ASN A 213 -16.96 -25.63 11.39
C ASN A 213 -17.31 -26.73 12.39
N ASP A 214 -18.48 -27.32 12.27
CA ASP A 214 -18.96 -28.41 13.12
C ASP A 214 -18.23 -29.74 12.84
N ASN A 215 -17.51 -29.83 11.72
CA ASN A 215 -16.88 -31.07 11.31
C ASN A 215 -15.44 -31.17 11.79
N SER A 216 -14.96 -32.42 12.02
CA SER A 216 -13.57 -32.70 12.39
C SER A 216 -12.58 -32.63 11.20
N THR A 217 -12.97 -31.97 10.10
CA THR A 217 -12.11 -31.70 8.96
C THR A 217 -11.48 -30.30 9.09
N ASN A 218 -10.23 -30.15 8.69
CA ASN A 218 -9.60 -28.84 8.72
C ASN A 218 -10.18 -27.98 7.58
N LEU A 219 -10.71 -26.82 7.91
CA LEU A 219 -11.07 -25.77 6.97
C LEU A 219 -10.19 -24.56 7.20
N ASP A 220 -9.57 -24.07 6.14
CA ASP A 220 -8.69 -22.91 6.17
C ASP A 220 -9.39 -21.70 5.51
N VAL A 221 -9.67 -20.68 6.30
CA VAL A 221 -10.20 -19.40 5.83
C VAL A 221 -9.03 -18.47 5.51
N ASP A 222 -8.98 -17.99 4.27
CA ASP A 222 -7.92 -17.13 3.75
C ASP A 222 -8.15 -15.67 4.13
N TYR A 223 -9.38 -15.20 3.94
CA TYR A 223 -9.78 -13.87 4.38
C TYR A 223 -11.27 -13.76 4.72
N VAL A 224 -11.56 -12.78 5.57
CA VAL A 224 -12.91 -12.28 5.87
C VAL A 224 -12.88 -10.77 5.72
N ARG A 225 -13.80 -10.23 4.93
CA ARG A 225 -13.95 -8.78 4.70
C ARG A 225 -15.40 -8.37 4.88
N ILE A 226 -15.62 -7.32 5.65
CA ILE A 226 -16.93 -6.72 5.84
C ILE A 226 -16.79 -5.21 5.76
N SER A 227 -17.52 -4.60 4.84
CA SER A 227 -17.56 -3.16 4.67
C SER A 227 -18.98 -2.69 4.31
N GLU A 228 -19.27 -1.41 4.50
CA GLU A 228 -20.54 -0.83 4.05
C GLU A 228 -20.72 -1.00 2.54
N ASP A 229 -21.91 -1.42 2.08
CA ASP A 229 -22.17 -1.68 0.64
C ASP A 229 -22.48 -0.37 -0.11
N THR A 230 -21.59 0.62 -0.01
CA THR A 230 -21.73 1.93 -0.68
C THR A 230 -20.96 2.03 -1.99
N GLY A 231 -20.10 1.04 -2.27
CA GLY A 231 -19.24 1.06 -3.46
C GLY A 231 -18.05 2.02 -3.34
N ILE A 232 -17.22 2.02 -4.39
CA ILE A 232 -16.05 2.88 -4.51
C ILE A 232 -16.42 4.14 -5.29
N LYS A 233 -16.11 5.32 -4.74
CA LYS A 233 -16.37 6.60 -5.39
C LYS A 233 -15.05 7.35 -5.65
N LYS A 234 -14.76 7.63 -6.91
CA LYS A 234 -13.62 8.47 -7.27
C LYS A 234 -13.90 9.92 -6.87
N LEU A 235 -12.93 10.56 -6.21
CA LEU A 235 -12.98 11.97 -5.87
C LEU A 235 -12.48 12.82 -7.05
N LYS A 236 -13.08 13.98 -7.24
CA LYS A 236 -12.63 14.95 -8.24
C LYS A 236 -11.68 15.95 -7.58
N TYR A 237 -10.48 16.07 -8.15
CA TYR A 237 -9.53 17.08 -7.68
C TYR A 237 -9.97 18.48 -8.12
N ILE A 238 -9.86 19.45 -7.20
CA ILE A 238 -10.00 20.88 -7.44
C ILE A 238 -8.84 21.64 -6.77
N THR A 239 -8.50 22.80 -7.29
CA THR A 239 -7.48 23.65 -6.66
C THR A 239 -8.03 24.30 -5.39
N TYR A 240 -7.13 24.69 -4.46
CA TYR A 240 -7.52 25.39 -3.24
C TYR A 240 -8.35 26.66 -3.53
N ASP A 241 -7.94 27.45 -4.52
CA ASP A 241 -8.63 28.68 -4.88
C ASP A 241 -10.06 28.42 -5.38
N ASN A 242 -10.27 27.37 -6.16
CA ASN A 242 -11.58 26.96 -6.62
C ASN A 242 -12.47 26.45 -5.48
N TRP A 243 -11.88 25.74 -4.53
CA TRP A 243 -12.60 25.32 -3.33
C TRP A 243 -12.94 26.56 -2.47
N ALA A 244 -11.97 27.42 -2.17
CA ALA A 244 -12.14 28.59 -1.32
C ALA A 244 -13.20 29.55 -1.88
N SER A 245 -13.22 29.77 -3.19
CA SER A 245 -14.20 30.65 -3.81
C SER A 245 -15.65 30.15 -3.79
N ARG A 246 -15.87 28.85 -3.58
CA ARG A 246 -17.19 28.23 -3.67
C ARG A 246 -17.72 27.70 -2.35
N PHE A 247 -16.84 27.16 -1.51
CA PHE A 247 -17.24 26.33 -0.37
C PHE A 247 -16.63 26.77 0.97
N LEU A 248 -15.69 27.73 0.96
CA LEU A 248 -14.96 28.15 2.17
C LEU A 248 -15.91 28.58 3.28
N GLU A 249 -16.90 29.41 2.96
CA GLU A 249 -17.85 29.92 3.94
C GLU A 249 -18.67 28.79 4.57
N THR A 250 -19.26 27.93 3.75
CA THR A 250 -20.06 26.77 4.17
C THR A 250 -19.24 25.79 5.00
N ASP A 251 -18.02 25.49 4.58
CA ASP A 251 -17.13 24.54 5.27
C ASP A 251 -16.55 25.10 6.57
N LEU A 252 -16.41 26.42 6.71
CA LEU A 252 -15.98 27.06 7.95
C LEU A 252 -17.07 27.14 9.01
N GLU A 253 -18.33 27.20 8.61
CA GLU A 253 -19.45 27.09 9.55
C GLU A 253 -19.46 25.79 10.31
N ASN A 254 -18.87 24.73 9.70
CA ASN A 254 -18.74 23.40 10.27
C ASN A 254 -20.05 22.86 10.86
N SER A 255 -21.16 23.18 10.21
CA SER A 255 -22.48 22.69 10.58
C SER A 255 -22.69 21.26 10.07
N SER A 256 -23.21 20.38 10.92
CA SER A 256 -23.52 19.00 10.55
C SER A 256 -24.54 18.87 9.40
N GLU A 257 -25.28 19.95 9.08
CA GLU A 257 -26.19 20.02 7.93
C GLU A 257 -25.45 19.98 6.59
N HIS A 258 -24.17 20.37 6.58
CA HIS A 258 -23.30 20.39 5.40
C HIS A 258 -22.40 19.16 5.28
N TYR A 259 -22.52 18.20 6.20
CA TYR A 259 -21.75 16.96 6.13
C TYR A 259 -22.36 16.00 5.12
N GLY A 260 -21.50 15.19 4.50
CA GLY A 260 -21.93 14.22 3.52
C GLY A 260 -20.82 13.32 3.01
N LEU A 261 -21.15 12.44 2.08
CA LEU A 261 -20.16 11.63 1.39
C LEU A 261 -19.25 12.53 0.54
N PRO A 262 -17.92 12.56 0.79
CA PRO A 262 -16.98 13.36 0.01
C PRO A 262 -17.05 13.09 -1.49
N GLU A 263 -16.98 14.15 -2.28
CA GLU A 263 -16.98 14.11 -3.75
C GLU A 263 -15.75 14.79 -4.35
N LEU A 264 -15.22 15.76 -3.61
CA LEU A 264 -14.08 16.57 -4.05
C LEU A 264 -12.91 16.40 -3.09
N VAL A 265 -11.71 16.49 -3.64
CA VAL A 265 -10.44 16.58 -2.90
C VAL A 265 -9.70 17.84 -3.36
N TYR A 266 -9.08 18.54 -2.43
CA TYR A 266 -8.25 19.73 -2.72
C TYR A 266 -7.00 19.74 -1.84
N THR A 267 -5.95 20.43 -2.31
CA THR A 267 -4.75 20.66 -1.51
C THR A 267 -4.91 21.91 -0.65
N THR A 268 -4.36 21.84 0.56
CA THR A 268 -4.24 23.00 1.43
C THR A 268 -2.83 23.60 1.35
N GLN A 269 -2.64 24.83 1.87
CA GLN A 269 -1.33 25.48 1.90
C GLN A 269 -0.33 24.77 2.83
N ASP A 270 -0.82 24.00 3.82
CA ASP A 270 -0.02 23.31 4.85
C ASP A 270 0.44 21.90 4.43
N LYS A 271 0.47 21.60 3.14
CA LYS A 271 0.78 20.24 2.63
C LYS A 271 -0.16 19.15 3.15
N LYS A 272 -1.43 19.47 3.28
CA LYS A 272 -2.52 18.55 3.64
C LYS A 272 -3.50 18.47 2.48
N PHE A 273 -4.40 17.53 2.53
CA PHE A 273 -5.54 17.50 1.62
C PHE A 273 -6.85 17.74 2.37
N GLY A 274 -7.78 18.38 1.72
CA GLY A 274 -9.13 18.58 2.25
C GLY A 274 -10.16 17.82 1.45
N LEU A 275 -11.25 17.46 2.10
CA LEU A 275 -12.41 16.81 1.52
C LEU A 275 -13.61 17.74 1.52
N HIS A 276 -14.45 17.65 0.48
CA HIS A 276 -15.72 18.36 0.42
C HIS A 276 -16.78 17.46 -0.28
N PRO A 277 -18.02 17.32 0.25
CA PRO A 277 -18.44 17.75 1.60
C PRO A 277 -17.58 17.19 2.73
N ILE A 278 -17.67 17.77 3.91
CA ILE A 278 -17.03 17.25 5.13
C ILE A 278 -17.65 15.88 5.44
N PRO A 279 -16.86 14.85 5.76
CA PRO A 279 -17.38 13.51 6.03
C PRO A 279 -18.44 13.48 7.13
N ASP A 280 -19.57 12.84 6.83
CA ASP A 280 -20.70 12.60 7.75
C ASP A 280 -20.54 11.30 8.56
N LYS A 281 -19.59 10.45 8.19
CA LYS A 281 -19.32 9.15 8.80
C LYS A 281 -17.83 8.89 8.96
N ASP A 282 -17.48 8.03 9.91
CA ASP A 282 -16.15 7.45 10.13
C ASP A 282 -15.97 6.07 9.48
N THR A 283 -16.98 5.62 8.71
CA THR A 283 -16.99 4.35 7.99
C THR A 283 -16.42 4.43 6.56
N TYR A 284 -15.82 5.55 6.20
CA TYR A 284 -15.14 5.73 4.94
C TYR A 284 -13.63 5.70 5.12
N THR A 285 -12.95 5.26 4.06
CA THR A 285 -11.49 5.34 3.94
C THR A 285 -11.17 6.06 2.65
N VAL A 286 -10.31 7.07 2.73
CA VAL A 286 -9.71 7.72 1.56
C VAL A 286 -8.53 6.87 1.12
N GLU A 287 -8.54 6.39 -0.11
CA GLU A 287 -7.42 5.66 -0.71
C GLU A 287 -6.88 6.48 -1.87
N TYR A 288 -5.56 6.63 -1.94
CA TYR A 288 -4.89 7.36 -3.01
C TYR A 288 -3.49 6.83 -3.23
N GLU A 289 -2.90 7.20 -4.35
CA GLU A 289 -1.57 6.78 -4.75
C GLU A 289 -0.63 7.97 -4.82
N TYR A 290 0.65 7.73 -4.55
CA TYR A 290 1.67 8.75 -4.57
C TYR A 290 3.06 8.18 -4.84
N TRP A 291 3.99 9.04 -5.27
CA TRP A 291 5.41 8.72 -5.34
C TRP A 291 6.05 9.05 -4.00
N LYS A 292 6.62 8.04 -3.35
CA LYS A 292 7.38 8.22 -2.10
C LYS A 292 8.75 8.85 -2.36
N VAL A 293 9.34 9.46 -1.34
CA VAL A 293 10.77 9.81 -1.34
C VAL A 293 11.56 8.50 -1.31
N HIS A 294 12.65 8.43 -2.08
CA HIS A 294 13.54 7.27 -2.06
C HIS A 294 14.21 7.13 -0.68
N THR A 295 14.53 5.89 -0.32
CA THR A 295 15.23 5.59 0.94
C THR A 295 16.74 5.74 0.74
N ASP A 296 17.40 6.51 1.61
CA ASP A 296 18.85 6.62 1.62
C ASP A 296 19.48 5.33 2.13
N LEU A 297 20.50 4.85 1.41
CA LEU A 297 21.26 3.68 1.81
C LEU A 297 22.28 4.05 2.89
N SER A 298 22.30 3.31 3.99
CA SER A 298 23.21 3.52 5.11
C SER A 298 24.01 2.27 5.47
N ALA A 299 23.34 1.13 5.60
CA ALA A 299 23.93 -0.15 5.92
C ALA A 299 24.36 -0.94 4.65
N ALA A 300 25.30 -1.84 4.79
CA ALA A 300 25.79 -2.71 3.71
C ALA A 300 24.66 -3.53 3.04
N THR A 301 23.65 -3.89 3.81
CA THR A 301 22.51 -4.71 3.41
C THR A 301 21.33 -3.93 2.84
N ASP A 302 21.35 -2.59 2.95
CA ASP A 302 20.26 -1.77 2.41
C ASP A 302 20.17 -1.94 0.89
N THR A 303 18.95 -2.00 0.39
CA THR A 303 18.66 -2.22 -1.03
C THR A 303 18.16 -0.95 -1.69
N MET A 304 18.52 -0.73 -2.93
CA MET A 304 18.02 0.39 -3.70
C MET A 304 16.53 0.21 -4.03
N ASP A 305 15.79 1.31 -4.07
CA ASP A 305 14.38 1.32 -4.50
C ASP A 305 14.21 1.13 -6.03
N LEU A 306 15.25 1.40 -6.82
CA LEU A 306 15.23 1.24 -8.27
C LEU A 306 15.33 -0.25 -8.64
N ASN A 307 14.65 -0.67 -9.72
CA ASN A 307 14.74 -2.04 -10.22
C ASN A 307 16.20 -2.44 -10.52
N ASP A 308 16.60 -3.66 -10.12
CA ASP A 308 17.98 -4.18 -10.25
C ASP A 308 18.57 -4.08 -11.66
N ARG A 309 17.76 -4.15 -12.70
CA ARG A 309 18.18 -4.02 -14.09
C ARG A 309 18.77 -2.65 -14.43
N PHE A 310 18.49 -1.63 -13.62
CA PHE A 310 19.00 -0.28 -13.82
C PHE A 310 20.14 0.12 -12.87
N LYS A 311 20.70 -0.82 -12.13
CA LYS A 311 21.85 -0.59 -11.23
C LYS A 311 23.03 0.10 -11.93
N ASP A 312 23.23 -0.20 -13.22
CA ASP A 312 24.37 0.31 -13.99
C ASP A 312 24.32 1.82 -14.19
N VAL A 313 23.13 2.44 -14.16
CA VAL A 313 22.99 3.91 -14.19
C VAL A 313 23.66 4.54 -12.96
N ILE A 314 23.47 3.93 -11.78
CA ILE A 314 24.07 4.40 -10.52
C ILE A 314 25.57 4.17 -10.54
N ILE A 315 26.00 2.97 -10.98
CA ILE A 315 27.40 2.56 -11.03
C ILE A 315 28.18 3.50 -11.96
N THR A 316 27.72 3.71 -13.19
CA THR A 316 28.40 4.58 -14.17
C THR A 316 28.46 6.03 -13.71
N ARG A 317 27.44 6.54 -13.01
CA ARG A 317 27.47 7.88 -12.44
C ARG A 317 28.44 7.99 -11.27
N ALA A 318 28.51 7.00 -10.41
CA ALA A 318 29.48 6.95 -9.31
C ALA A 318 30.93 6.82 -9.82
N LYS A 319 31.16 6.05 -10.88
CA LYS A 319 32.45 5.98 -11.61
C LYS A 319 32.89 7.36 -12.10
N TYR A 320 32.00 8.09 -12.74
CA TYR A 320 32.30 9.46 -13.18
C TYR A 320 32.85 10.31 -12.04
N TYR A 321 32.19 10.35 -10.89
CA TYR A 321 32.67 11.12 -9.73
C TYR A 321 34.01 10.61 -9.21
N THR A 322 34.27 9.32 -9.27
CA THR A 322 35.52 8.75 -8.80
C THR A 322 36.68 9.11 -9.74
N TYR A 323 36.48 9.09 -11.07
CA TYR A 323 37.50 9.52 -12.04
C TYR A 323 37.77 11.02 -11.93
N VAL A 324 36.78 11.85 -11.67
CA VAL A 324 36.96 13.27 -11.35
C VAL A 324 37.82 13.44 -10.09
N LEU A 325 37.58 12.66 -9.04
CA LEU A 325 38.42 12.68 -7.83
C LEU A 325 39.88 12.28 -8.11
N ARG A 326 40.08 11.33 -9.02
CA ARG A 326 41.42 10.86 -9.41
C ARG A 326 42.14 11.77 -10.43
N SER A 327 41.51 12.88 -10.83
CA SER A 327 42.02 13.78 -11.86
C SER A 327 42.28 13.10 -13.21
N ASP A 328 41.44 12.13 -13.56
CA ASP A 328 41.44 11.45 -14.86
C ASP A 328 40.27 11.96 -15.73
N PRO A 329 40.47 13.04 -16.51
CA PRO A 329 39.41 13.65 -17.29
C PRO A 329 38.93 12.79 -18.45
N GLN A 330 39.83 11.95 -19.02
CA GLN A 330 39.48 11.09 -20.15
C GLN A 330 38.54 9.96 -19.71
N ALA A 331 38.88 9.23 -18.66
CA ALA A 331 38.04 8.19 -18.09
C ALA A 331 36.71 8.80 -17.55
N ALA A 332 36.73 10.00 -16.95
CA ALA A 332 35.53 10.67 -16.52
C ALA A 332 34.59 10.99 -17.68
N GLN A 333 35.08 11.48 -18.82
CA GLN A 333 34.25 11.75 -19.99
C GLN A 333 33.61 10.48 -20.57
N MET A 334 34.38 9.36 -20.61
CA MET A 334 33.82 8.07 -21.05
C MET A 334 32.70 7.58 -20.11
N ALA A 335 32.92 7.62 -18.81
CA ALA A 335 31.90 7.25 -17.82
C ALA A 335 30.64 8.16 -17.89
N LEU A 336 30.83 9.45 -18.18
CA LEU A 336 29.71 10.38 -18.37
C LEU A 336 28.90 10.08 -19.64
N ALA A 337 29.56 9.70 -20.72
CA ALA A 337 28.87 9.30 -21.96
C ALA A 337 28.06 8.02 -21.77
N GLU A 338 28.65 7.03 -21.10
CA GLU A 338 27.96 5.78 -20.72
C GLU A 338 26.75 6.06 -19.82
N TYR A 339 26.93 6.88 -18.78
CA TYR A 339 25.82 7.30 -17.91
C TYR A 339 24.65 7.93 -18.67
N LYS A 340 24.95 8.83 -19.60
CA LYS A 340 23.89 9.48 -20.41
C LYS A 340 23.11 8.49 -21.24
N LEU A 341 23.79 7.49 -21.82
CA LEU A 341 23.14 6.42 -22.57
C LEU A 341 22.23 5.57 -21.65
N GLN A 342 22.75 5.13 -20.51
CA GLN A 342 22.01 4.33 -19.53
C GLN A 342 20.80 5.12 -18.99
N LEU A 343 20.96 6.40 -18.69
CA LEU A 343 19.86 7.27 -18.24
C LEU A 343 18.80 7.45 -19.33
N GLN A 344 19.18 7.51 -20.59
CA GLN A 344 18.24 7.57 -21.72
C GLN A 344 17.43 6.29 -21.85
N ILE A 345 18.06 5.11 -21.70
CA ILE A 345 17.40 3.81 -21.70
C ILE A 345 16.38 3.76 -20.54
N LEU A 346 16.82 4.11 -19.34
CA LEU A 346 15.95 4.16 -18.16
C LEU A 346 14.73 5.07 -18.37
N ARG A 347 14.97 6.28 -18.89
CA ARG A 347 13.86 7.21 -19.20
C ARG A 347 12.91 6.66 -20.24
N SER A 348 13.40 6.03 -21.30
CA SER A 348 12.53 5.48 -22.36
C SER A 348 11.63 4.38 -21.84
N GLU A 349 12.11 3.53 -20.94
CA GLU A 349 11.29 2.49 -20.33
C GLU A 349 10.24 3.04 -19.36
N TYR A 350 10.59 4.03 -18.55
CA TYR A 350 9.64 4.61 -17.59
C TYR A 350 8.59 5.51 -18.25
N ILE A 351 8.96 6.26 -19.28
CA ILE A 351 8.02 7.11 -20.04
C ILE A 351 7.00 6.26 -20.80
N ASN A 352 7.44 5.16 -21.41
CA ASN A 352 6.55 4.29 -22.20
C ASN A 352 5.46 3.58 -21.36
N THR A 353 5.63 3.48 -20.04
CA THR A 353 4.71 2.71 -19.20
C THR A 353 3.46 3.49 -18.78
N LYS A 354 3.48 4.82 -18.70
CA LYS A 354 2.34 5.62 -18.18
C LYS A 354 1.93 6.83 -19.02
N ALA A 355 2.85 7.57 -19.58
CA ALA A 355 2.54 8.87 -20.23
C ALA A 355 1.92 8.73 -21.61
N TYR A 356 2.20 7.66 -22.33
CA TYR A 356 1.84 7.55 -23.75
C TYR A 356 0.39 7.17 -23.99
N MET A 357 -0.32 6.62 -23.02
CA MET A 357 -1.70 6.14 -23.23
C MET A 357 -2.78 7.18 -23.02
N ARG A 358 -2.50 8.34 -22.46
CA ARG A 358 -3.55 9.30 -22.10
C ARG A 358 -3.85 10.38 -23.11
N ASP A 359 -2.94 10.70 -24.06
CA ASP A 359 -3.05 11.99 -24.72
C ASP A 359 -3.41 11.99 -26.21
N THR A 360 -3.34 10.89 -26.89
CA THR A 360 -3.46 10.90 -28.37
C THR A 360 -4.85 10.61 -28.93
N ARG A 361 -5.84 10.28 -28.10
CA ARG A 361 -7.19 9.95 -28.58
C ARG A 361 -8.27 10.99 -28.34
N VAL A 362 -8.00 12.00 -27.54
CA VAL A 362 -9.01 13.02 -27.19
C VAL A 362 -9.01 14.22 -28.17
N HIS A 363 -7.96 14.42 -28.94
CA HIS A 363 -7.81 15.61 -29.79
C HIS A 363 -8.07 15.40 -31.30
N VAL A 364 -8.51 14.20 -31.71
CA VAL A 364 -8.71 13.91 -33.14
C VAL A 364 -10.17 14.11 -33.60
N ASN A 365 -11.09 14.40 -32.68
CA ASN A 365 -12.51 14.62 -33.02
C ASN A 365 -13.06 15.92 -32.43
N ALA A 366 -12.43 17.05 -32.75
CA ALA A 366 -13.03 18.36 -32.61
C ALA A 366 -13.00 19.08 -33.96
#